data_ef11458d6cead0366ef9058fb74122b9
#
_entry.id   ef11458d6cead0366ef9058fb74122b9
#
_cell.length_a   1.000
_cell.length_b   1.000
_cell.length_c   1.000
_cell.angle_alpha   90.00
_cell.angle_beta   90.00
_cell.angle_gamma   90.00
#
_symmetry.space_group_name_H-M   'P 1'
#
loop_
_entity.id
_entity.type
_entity.pdbx_description
1 polymer ?
#
loop_
_entity_poly.entity_id
_entity_poly.type
_entity_poly.pdbx_seq_one_letter_code
_entity_poly.pdbx_strand_id
1 'polypeptide(L)'
;TSDMAEALGGARYVVSSGGAARKAGMTREDLLKGNAAIAAQFGKDLRTYCPDVRHVVVIFNPADITGLITLLYSGLEPSQVTTLAGLDSTRLRSELAKHFRISPDRVEGCRTYGGHGEQMAVFASTATVDGKPLAKLIGTPELTGGQWDDIRQRVIQGGKRIIELRGRSSFQSPAYLSIEMIRAAMG
;
A
#
# COMPACT_ATOMS: atom_id res chain seq x y z
N THR A 1 21.87 -7.51 10.51
CA THR A 1 22.51 -6.49 11.35
C THR A 1 21.48 -5.55 11.98
N SER A 2 21.80 -4.96 13.11
CA SER A 2 21.08 -3.85 13.74
C SER A 2 21.80 -2.50 13.53
N ASP A 3 22.91 -2.49 12.85
CA ASP A 3 23.67 -1.29 12.49
C ASP A 3 23.13 -0.72 11.19
N MET A 4 22.66 0.55 11.23
CA MET A 4 22.08 1.22 10.08
C MET A 4 23.13 1.59 9.02
N ALA A 5 24.37 1.86 9.44
CA ALA A 5 25.45 2.13 8.48
C ALA A 5 25.80 0.89 7.66
N GLU A 6 25.86 -0.27 8.31
CA GLU A 6 26.07 -1.55 7.63
C GLU A 6 24.87 -1.95 6.76
N ALA A 7 23.64 -1.74 7.25
CA ALA A 7 22.43 -2.10 6.51
C ALA A 7 22.18 -1.25 5.26
N LEU A 8 22.48 0.05 5.33
CA LEU A 8 22.19 1.00 4.27
C LEU A 8 23.39 1.25 3.34
N GLY A 9 24.60 0.95 3.79
CA GLY A 9 25.82 1.20 3.02
C GLY A 9 25.80 0.53 1.66
N GLY A 10 25.88 1.34 0.58
CA GLY A 10 25.85 0.88 -0.80
C GLY A 10 24.51 0.38 -1.33
N ALA A 11 23.42 0.46 -0.54
CA ALA A 11 22.10 0.09 -1.01
C ALA A 11 21.59 1.05 -2.08
N ARG A 12 21.02 0.52 -3.14
CA ARG A 12 20.43 1.30 -4.24
C ARG A 12 18.92 1.40 -4.14
N TYR A 13 18.29 0.42 -3.50
CA TYR A 13 16.85 0.31 -3.29
C TYR A 13 16.59 -0.11 -1.87
N VAL A 14 15.68 0.58 -1.19
CA VAL A 14 15.39 0.34 0.23
C VAL A 14 13.88 0.21 0.44
N VAL A 15 13.47 -0.78 1.24
CA VAL A 15 12.10 -0.92 1.71
C VAL A 15 12.09 -0.75 3.22
N SER A 16 11.36 0.25 3.73
CA SER A 16 11.24 0.50 5.15
C SER A 16 9.90 0.02 5.70
N SER A 17 9.97 -0.96 6.59
CA SER A 17 8.80 -1.54 7.30
C SER A 17 8.86 -1.34 8.82
N GLY A 18 9.76 -0.49 9.29
CA GLY A 18 10.18 -0.39 10.69
C GLY A 18 9.23 0.32 11.66
N GLY A 19 7.98 0.59 11.27
CA GLY A 19 7.03 1.29 12.14
C GLY A 19 6.53 0.44 13.31
N ALA A 20 6.19 1.10 14.42
CA ALA A 20 5.52 0.47 15.54
C ALA A 20 4.08 0.06 15.18
N ALA A 21 3.67 -1.11 15.64
CA ALA A 21 2.27 -1.53 15.54
C ALA A 21 1.43 -0.87 16.64
N ARG A 22 0.15 -0.59 16.33
CA ARG A 22 -0.79 -0.06 17.31
C ARG A 22 -1.02 -1.10 18.42
N LYS A 23 -0.79 -0.70 19.67
CA LYS A 23 -1.06 -1.50 20.87
C LYS A 23 -2.43 -1.15 21.46
N ALA A 24 -2.98 -2.05 22.27
CA ALA A 24 -4.19 -1.77 23.04
C ALA A 24 -3.98 -0.52 23.91
N GLY A 25 -4.96 0.38 23.92
CA GLY A 25 -4.91 1.65 24.67
C GLY A 25 -4.18 2.81 23.94
N MET A 26 -3.47 2.58 22.85
CA MET A 26 -2.87 3.66 22.07
C MET A 26 -3.91 4.39 21.22
N THR A 27 -3.85 5.70 21.21
CA THR A 27 -4.60 6.53 20.27
C THR A 27 -3.98 6.47 18.87
N ARG A 28 -4.71 6.95 17.86
CA ARG A 28 -4.13 7.14 16.51
C ARG A 28 -3.03 8.20 16.52
N GLU A 29 -3.16 9.20 17.36
CA GLU A 29 -2.19 10.29 17.51
C GLU A 29 -0.89 9.82 18.15
N ASP A 30 -0.94 8.96 19.18
CA ASP A 30 0.24 8.37 19.79
C ASP A 30 1.03 7.52 18.80
N LEU A 31 0.31 6.71 18.01
CA LEU A 31 0.92 5.91 16.94
C LEU A 31 1.58 6.81 15.89
N LEU A 32 0.89 7.89 15.49
CA LEU A 32 1.41 8.84 14.51
C LEU A 32 2.69 9.51 15.03
N LYS A 33 2.70 10.01 16.28
CA LYS A 33 3.89 10.64 16.88
C LYS A 33 5.08 9.69 16.93
N GLY A 34 4.87 8.45 17.36
CA GLY A 34 5.92 7.43 17.41
C GLY A 34 6.49 7.10 16.03
N ASN A 35 5.61 6.85 15.07
CA ASN A 35 6.03 6.50 13.72
C ASN A 35 6.62 7.69 12.96
N ALA A 36 6.19 8.93 13.24
CA ALA A 36 6.82 10.13 12.71
C ALA A 36 8.29 10.28 13.15
N ALA A 37 8.57 10.01 14.43
CA ALA A 37 9.93 10.03 14.94
C ALA A 37 10.81 8.95 14.28
N ILE A 38 10.28 7.73 14.09
CA ILE A 38 10.96 6.65 13.37
C ILE A 38 11.25 7.06 11.91
N ALA A 39 10.27 7.63 11.22
CA ALA A 39 10.41 8.08 9.84
C ALA A 39 11.45 9.21 9.69
N ALA A 40 11.47 10.16 10.63
CA ALA A 40 12.45 11.24 10.65
C ALA A 40 13.87 10.71 10.90
N GLN A 41 14.04 9.76 11.83
CA GLN A 41 15.34 9.14 12.05
C GLN A 41 15.79 8.34 10.83
N PHE A 42 14.91 7.53 10.26
CA PHE A 42 15.20 6.77 9.04
C PHE A 42 15.60 7.68 7.86
N GLY A 43 14.93 8.83 7.69
CA GLY A 43 15.33 9.81 6.68
C GLY A 43 16.76 10.37 6.90
N LYS A 44 17.12 10.67 8.15
CA LYS A 44 18.49 11.09 8.51
C LYS A 44 19.52 10.00 8.23
N ASP A 45 19.18 8.75 8.54
CA ASP A 45 20.04 7.59 8.30
C ASP A 45 20.27 7.36 6.81
N LEU A 46 19.23 7.50 5.96
CA LEU A 46 19.37 7.48 4.51
C LEU A 46 20.33 8.56 4.02
N ARG A 47 20.15 9.79 4.48
CA ARG A 47 21.03 10.92 4.11
C ARG A 47 22.49 10.68 4.50
N THR A 48 22.72 10.04 5.63
CA THR A 48 24.06 9.81 6.17
C THR A 48 24.76 8.61 5.55
N TYR A 49 24.03 7.47 5.43
CA TYR A 49 24.61 6.19 5.11
C TYR A 49 24.30 5.69 3.69
N CYS A 50 23.32 6.31 3.02
CA CYS A 50 22.87 5.88 1.69
C CYS A 50 22.54 7.08 0.77
N PRO A 51 23.48 8.02 0.57
CA PRO A 51 23.22 9.24 -0.23
C PRO A 51 22.88 8.93 -1.70
N ASP A 52 23.38 7.81 -2.23
CA ASP A 52 23.19 7.38 -3.62
C ASP A 52 22.01 6.42 -3.81
N VAL A 53 21.09 6.31 -2.84
CA VAL A 53 19.90 5.49 -2.98
C VAL A 53 19.06 5.97 -4.19
N ARG A 54 18.64 5.03 -5.02
CA ARG A 54 17.83 5.33 -6.20
C ARG A 54 16.35 5.43 -5.87
N HIS A 55 15.87 4.53 -5.00
CA HIS A 55 14.47 4.52 -4.63
C HIS A 55 14.23 3.91 -3.26
N VAL A 56 13.29 4.52 -2.53
CA VAL A 56 12.85 4.10 -1.19
C VAL A 56 11.36 3.87 -1.19
N VAL A 57 10.91 2.72 -0.70
CA VAL A 57 9.49 2.40 -0.48
C VAL A 57 9.22 2.38 1.02
N VAL A 58 8.36 3.28 1.50
CA VAL A 58 7.94 3.35 2.92
C VAL A 58 6.60 2.65 3.07
N ILE A 59 6.52 1.63 3.94
CA ILE A 59 5.32 0.78 4.06
C ILE A 59 4.65 0.79 5.44
N PHE A 60 5.21 1.46 6.43
CA PHE A 60 4.61 1.52 7.76
C PHE A 60 3.65 2.70 7.94
N ASN A 61 2.57 2.45 8.67
CA ASN A 61 1.45 3.39 8.79
C ASN A 61 1.68 4.52 9.81
N PRO A 62 1.11 5.71 9.53
CA PRO A 62 0.35 6.10 8.33
C PRO A 62 1.29 6.38 7.16
N ALA A 63 1.27 5.51 6.15
CA ALA A 63 2.31 5.45 5.11
C ALA A 63 2.55 6.79 4.39
N ASP A 64 1.50 7.53 4.02
CA ASP A 64 1.64 8.81 3.32
C ASP A 64 2.38 9.85 4.17
N ILE A 65 2.11 9.88 5.48
CA ILE A 65 2.75 10.83 6.41
C ILE A 65 4.19 10.38 6.68
N THR A 66 4.42 9.11 6.96
CA THR A 66 5.76 8.59 7.23
C THR A 66 6.66 8.66 6.00
N GLY A 67 6.12 8.47 4.80
CA GLY A 67 6.82 8.69 3.54
C GLY A 67 7.21 10.15 3.33
N LEU A 68 6.27 11.09 3.56
CA LEU A 68 6.56 12.52 3.48
C LEU A 68 7.64 12.94 4.49
N ILE A 69 7.57 12.47 5.73
CA ILE A 69 8.58 12.77 6.75
C ILE A 69 9.94 12.19 6.33
N THR A 70 9.97 10.95 5.85
CA THR A 70 11.21 10.34 5.33
C THR A 70 11.80 11.18 4.21
N LEU A 71 11.00 11.64 3.25
CA LEU A 71 11.44 12.51 2.17
C LEU A 71 12.06 13.82 2.71
N LEU A 72 11.37 14.51 3.62
CA LEU A 72 11.83 15.78 4.18
C LEU A 72 13.16 15.67 4.92
N TYR A 73 13.41 14.56 5.62
CA TYR A 73 14.62 14.37 6.42
C TYR A 73 15.76 13.69 5.64
N SER A 74 15.47 13.00 4.55
CA SER A 74 16.50 12.34 3.74
C SER A 74 17.20 13.29 2.77
N GLY A 75 16.53 14.35 2.33
CA GLY A 75 17.03 15.24 1.29
C GLY A 75 17.01 14.61 -0.11
N LEU A 76 16.26 13.53 -0.29
CA LEU A 76 16.04 12.87 -1.59
C LEU A 76 15.03 13.67 -2.42
N GLU A 77 15.03 13.43 -3.72
CA GLU A 77 14.02 13.98 -4.62
C GLU A 77 12.67 13.28 -4.44
N PRO A 78 11.53 13.97 -4.65
CA PRO A 78 10.19 13.38 -4.51
C PRO A 78 9.97 12.11 -5.33
N SER A 79 10.61 11.98 -6.48
CA SER A 79 10.56 10.78 -7.32
C SER A 79 11.27 9.56 -6.74
N GLN A 80 12.14 9.77 -5.76
CA GLN A 80 12.93 8.70 -5.13
C GLN A 80 12.25 8.09 -3.91
N VAL A 81 11.19 8.69 -3.39
CA VAL A 81 10.47 8.18 -2.21
C VAL A 81 9.01 7.92 -2.54
N THR A 82 8.59 6.69 -2.40
CA THR A 82 7.19 6.30 -2.54
C THR A 82 6.67 5.62 -1.28
N THR A 83 5.37 5.67 -1.11
CA THR A 83 4.68 4.90 -0.06
C THR A 83 4.04 3.67 -0.66
N LEU A 84 3.81 2.62 0.14
CA LEU A 84 3.20 1.41 -0.37
C LEU A 84 1.80 1.72 -0.92
N ALA A 85 1.65 1.57 -2.21
CA ALA A 85 0.41 1.76 -2.94
C ALA A 85 -0.05 0.43 -3.58
N GLY A 86 -1.28 0.40 -4.10
CA GLY A 86 -1.78 -0.73 -4.88
C GLY A 86 -2.36 -1.90 -4.08
N LEU A 87 -2.17 -1.99 -2.76
CA LEU A 87 -2.68 -3.10 -1.96
C LEU A 87 -4.21 -3.22 -2.04
N ASP A 88 -4.91 -2.12 -1.91
CA ASP A 88 -6.38 -2.11 -1.99
C ASP A 88 -6.86 -2.25 -3.44
N SER A 89 -6.11 -1.76 -4.40
CA SER A 89 -6.37 -1.99 -5.83
C SER A 89 -6.25 -3.48 -6.20
N THR A 90 -5.28 -4.20 -5.61
CA THR A 90 -5.17 -5.66 -5.80
C THR A 90 -6.30 -6.42 -5.11
N ARG A 91 -6.84 -5.91 -3.99
CA ARG A 91 -8.07 -6.46 -3.38
C ARG A 91 -9.27 -6.32 -4.30
N LEU A 92 -9.46 -5.14 -4.90
CA LEU A 92 -10.52 -4.93 -5.90
C LEU A 92 -10.40 -5.92 -7.05
N ARG A 93 -9.20 -6.07 -7.61
CA ARG A 93 -8.89 -7.04 -8.65
C ARG A 93 -9.30 -8.46 -8.26
N SER A 94 -8.93 -8.89 -7.05
CA SER A 94 -9.23 -10.22 -6.53
C SER A 94 -10.72 -10.43 -6.28
N GLU A 95 -11.45 -9.43 -5.75
CA GLU A 95 -12.89 -9.55 -5.51
C GLU A 95 -13.70 -9.58 -6.81
N LEU A 96 -13.31 -8.81 -7.82
CA LEU A 96 -13.90 -8.88 -9.16
C LEU A 96 -13.62 -10.24 -9.83
N ALA A 97 -12.37 -10.71 -9.80
CA ALA A 97 -12.02 -12.02 -10.35
C ALA A 97 -12.82 -13.16 -9.72
N LYS A 98 -13.01 -13.13 -8.39
CA LYS A 98 -13.88 -14.10 -7.69
C LYS A 98 -15.34 -14.00 -8.13
N HIS A 99 -15.88 -12.78 -8.24
CA HIS A 99 -17.27 -12.58 -8.64
C HIS A 99 -17.54 -13.14 -10.03
N PHE A 100 -16.68 -12.83 -10.99
CA PHE A 100 -16.81 -13.27 -12.37
C PHE A 100 -16.26 -14.69 -12.62
N ARG A 101 -15.65 -15.33 -11.61
CA ARG A 101 -15.03 -16.68 -11.67
C ARG A 101 -13.98 -16.78 -12.78
N ILE A 102 -13.16 -15.77 -12.89
CA ILE A 102 -12.05 -15.67 -13.86
C ILE A 102 -10.71 -15.52 -13.15
N SER A 103 -9.62 -15.69 -13.91
CA SER A 103 -8.27 -15.41 -13.39
C SER A 103 -8.07 -13.92 -13.14
N PRO A 104 -7.35 -13.51 -12.06
CA PRO A 104 -7.08 -12.10 -11.74
C PRO A 104 -6.35 -11.33 -12.84
N ASP A 105 -5.59 -11.98 -13.71
CA ASP A 105 -4.91 -11.36 -14.85
C ASP A 105 -5.88 -10.86 -15.94
N ARG A 106 -7.12 -11.35 -15.93
CA ARG A 106 -8.20 -10.88 -16.82
C ARG A 106 -8.96 -9.67 -16.27
N VAL A 107 -8.56 -9.15 -15.11
CA VAL A 107 -9.10 -7.93 -14.49
C VAL A 107 -8.00 -6.89 -14.45
N GLU A 108 -8.18 -5.79 -15.15
CA GLU A 108 -7.15 -4.76 -15.31
C GLU A 108 -7.64 -3.38 -14.83
N GLY A 109 -6.72 -2.45 -14.66
CA GLY A 109 -7.02 -1.04 -14.38
C GLY A 109 -7.71 -0.78 -13.03
N CYS A 110 -7.74 -1.75 -12.11
CA CYS A 110 -8.29 -1.56 -10.77
C CYS A 110 -7.54 -0.46 -10.01
N ARG A 111 -8.29 0.51 -9.50
CA ARG A 111 -7.73 1.62 -8.71
C ARG A 111 -8.59 1.94 -7.52
N THR A 112 -7.91 2.21 -6.41
CA THR A 112 -8.49 2.73 -5.18
C THR A 112 -7.69 3.96 -4.74
N TYR A 113 -8.34 4.94 -4.17
CA TYR A 113 -7.72 6.18 -3.71
C TYR A 113 -8.26 6.57 -2.34
N GLY A 114 -7.62 7.53 -1.69
CA GLY A 114 -8.02 8.05 -0.40
C GLY A 114 -7.47 7.27 0.78
N GLY A 115 -8.10 7.39 1.94
CA GLY A 115 -7.64 6.77 3.17
C GLY A 115 -7.75 5.25 3.14
N HIS A 116 -6.81 4.58 3.80
CA HIS A 116 -6.81 3.11 3.94
C HIS A 116 -7.86 2.66 4.98
N GLY A 117 -9.09 2.40 4.55
CA GLY A 117 -10.24 2.05 5.37
C GLY A 117 -11.55 2.70 4.88
N GLU A 118 -12.39 3.18 5.79
CA GLU A 118 -13.73 3.72 5.47
C GLU A 118 -13.71 4.92 4.51
N GLN A 119 -12.62 5.66 4.45
CA GLN A 119 -12.43 6.80 3.54
C GLN A 119 -11.89 6.38 2.16
N MET A 120 -11.83 5.09 1.89
CA MET A 120 -11.35 4.57 0.60
C MET A 120 -12.40 4.76 -0.49
N ALA A 121 -11.99 5.36 -1.60
CA ALA A 121 -12.77 5.42 -2.81
C ALA A 121 -12.38 4.29 -3.77
N VAL A 122 -13.33 3.43 -4.10
CA VAL A 122 -13.15 2.29 -5.00
C VAL A 122 -13.74 2.66 -6.36
N PHE A 123 -12.90 2.74 -7.38
CA PHE A 123 -13.28 3.22 -8.71
C PHE A 123 -13.61 2.10 -9.68
N ALA A 124 -14.74 2.25 -10.38
CA ALA A 124 -15.13 1.38 -11.49
C ALA A 124 -14.67 1.90 -12.86
N SER A 125 -14.44 3.21 -12.97
CA SER A 125 -14.26 3.89 -14.26
C SER A 125 -13.00 3.48 -15.02
N THR A 126 -11.96 3.04 -14.33
CA THR A 126 -10.68 2.62 -14.93
C THR A 126 -10.55 1.12 -15.08
N ALA A 127 -11.41 0.33 -14.41
CA ALA A 127 -11.30 -1.11 -14.38
C ALA A 127 -11.98 -1.76 -15.59
N THR A 128 -11.38 -2.85 -16.05
CA THR A 128 -11.96 -3.73 -17.07
C THR A 128 -12.00 -5.17 -16.58
N VAL A 129 -12.98 -5.93 -17.05
CA VAL A 129 -13.15 -7.35 -16.81
C VAL A 129 -13.28 -8.03 -18.17
N ASP A 130 -12.34 -8.89 -18.52
CA ASP A 130 -12.25 -9.47 -19.87
C ASP A 130 -12.29 -8.42 -20.98
N GLY A 131 -11.59 -7.32 -20.79
CA GLY A 131 -11.58 -6.19 -21.72
C GLY A 131 -12.85 -5.34 -21.74
N LYS A 132 -13.91 -5.72 -21.02
CA LYS A 132 -15.16 -4.94 -20.93
C LYS A 132 -15.03 -3.91 -19.80
N PRO A 133 -15.32 -2.61 -20.01
CA PRO A 133 -15.32 -1.61 -18.97
C PRO A 133 -16.25 -2.00 -17.80
N LEU A 134 -15.73 -2.04 -16.58
CA LEU A 134 -16.48 -2.39 -15.39
C LEU A 134 -17.72 -1.51 -15.18
N ALA A 135 -17.59 -0.21 -15.47
CA ALA A 135 -18.71 0.74 -15.39
C ALA A 135 -19.92 0.36 -16.27
N LYS A 136 -19.71 -0.38 -17.36
CA LYS A 136 -20.79 -0.87 -18.22
C LYS A 136 -21.41 -2.20 -17.73
N LEU A 137 -20.72 -2.91 -16.87
CA LEU A 137 -21.20 -4.18 -16.29
C LEU A 137 -22.07 -3.93 -15.05
N ILE A 138 -21.82 -2.83 -14.32
CA ILE A 138 -22.60 -2.48 -13.12
C ILE A 138 -24.04 -2.16 -13.51
N GLY A 139 -25.00 -2.78 -12.82
CA GLY A 139 -26.42 -2.67 -13.09
C GLY A 139 -26.97 -3.68 -14.10
N THR A 140 -26.11 -4.56 -14.64
CA THR A 140 -26.53 -5.67 -15.50
C THR A 140 -26.81 -6.95 -14.68
N PRO A 141 -27.40 -8.00 -15.29
CA PRO A 141 -27.53 -9.30 -14.63
C PRO A 141 -26.18 -9.95 -14.24
N GLU A 142 -25.07 -9.59 -14.90
CA GLU A 142 -23.73 -10.10 -14.62
C GLU A 142 -23.15 -9.47 -13.35
N LEU A 143 -23.52 -8.21 -13.04
CA LEU A 143 -23.07 -7.47 -11.86
C LEU A 143 -24.14 -6.45 -11.44
N THR A 144 -25.06 -6.84 -10.58
CA THR A 144 -26.09 -5.93 -10.06
C THR A 144 -25.48 -4.82 -9.21
N GLY A 145 -26.21 -3.70 -9.04
CA GLY A 145 -25.76 -2.59 -8.18
C GLY A 145 -25.45 -3.05 -6.75
N GLY A 146 -26.29 -3.90 -6.17
CA GLY A 146 -26.06 -4.45 -4.82
C GLY A 146 -24.80 -5.32 -4.74
N GLN A 147 -24.53 -6.15 -5.74
CA GLN A 147 -23.32 -6.97 -5.79
C GLN A 147 -22.05 -6.08 -5.93
N TRP A 148 -22.15 -5.01 -6.67
CA TRP A 148 -21.06 -4.02 -6.76
C TRP A 148 -20.80 -3.35 -5.40
N ASP A 149 -21.83 -2.94 -4.69
CA ASP A 149 -21.69 -2.35 -3.36
C ASP A 149 -21.10 -3.36 -2.36
N ASP A 150 -21.48 -4.61 -2.42
CA ASP A 150 -20.88 -5.69 -1.62
C ASP A 150 -19.38 -5.88 -1.93
N ILE A 151 -18.99 -5.83 -3.20
CA ILE A 151 -17.58 -5.89 -3.60
C ILE A 151 -16.81 -4.71 -3.00
N ARG A 152 -17.32 -3.48 -3.14
CA ARG A 152 -16.71 -2.30 -2.56
C ARG A 152 -16.51 -2.44 -1.06
N GLN A 153 -17.52 -2.89 -0.34
CA GLN A 153 -17.43 -3.09 1.12
C GLN A 153 -16.38 -4.13 1.49
N ARG A 154 -16.29 -5.24 0.76
CA ARG A 154 -15.25 -6.25 0.99
C ARG A 154 -13.85 -5.71 0.75
N VAL A 155 -13.66 -4.85 -0.24
CA VAL A 155 -12.37 -4.18 -0.50
C VAL A 155 -12.01 -3.26 0.66
N ILE A 156 -12.94 -2.38 1.06
CA ILE A 156 -12.76 -1.40 2.14
C ILE A 156 -12.42 -2.10 3.47
N GLN A 157 -13.14 -3.17 3.79
CA GLN A 157 -12.99 -3.89 5.06
C GLN A 157 -11.94 -5.01 5.01
N GLY A 158 -11.27 -5.20 3.86
CA GLY A 158 -10.38 -6.34 3.65
C GLY A 158 -9.23 -6.44 4.66
N GLY A 159 -8.65 -5.31 5.05
CA GLY A 159 -7.61 -5.26 6.09
C GLY A 159 -8.11 -5.70 7.47
N LYS A 160 -9.27 -5.18 7.89
CA LYS A 160 -9.92 -5.55 9.15
C LYS A 160 -10.21 -7.04 9.20
N ARG A 161 -10.80 -7.58 8.15
CA ARG A 161 -11.12 -9.01 8.06
C ARG A 161 -9.89 -9.91 8.17
N ILE A 162 -8.75 -9.52 7.58
CA ILE A 162 -7.51 -10.28 7.71
C ILE A 162 -7.04 -10.30 9.17
N ILE A 163 -7.12 -9.15 9.87
CA ILE A 163 -6.74 -9.06 11.27
C ILE A 163 -7.65 -9.92 12.14
N GLU A 164 -8.96 -9.90 11.92
CA GLU A 164 -9.94 -10.74 12.63
C GLU A 164 -9.65 -12.24 12.45
N LEU A 165 -9.28 -12.67 11.25
CA LEU A 165 -9.02 -14.08 10.94
C LEU A 165 -7.65 -14.57 11.40
N ARG A 166 -6.62 -13.70 11.40
CA ARG A 166 -5.22 -14.09 11.64
C ARG A 166 -4.61 -13.52 12.92
N GLY A 167 -5.34 -12.64 13.64
CA GLY A 167 -4.83 -11.91 14.80
C GLY A 167 -3.77 -10.85 14.47
N ARG A 168 -3.42 -10.67 13.19
CA ARG A 168 -2.41 -9.71 12.73
C ARG A 168 -2.65 -9.27 11.28
N SER A 169 -2.05 -8.15 10.89
CA SER A 169 -2.07 -7.65 9.51
C SER A 169 -1.36 -8.61 8.54
N SER A 170 -1.72 -8.55 7.25
CA SER A 170 -0.98 -9.23 6.20
C SER A 170 0.42 -8.62 6.05
N PHE A 171 1.42 -9.46 5.82
CA PHE A 171 2.79 -9.05 5.48
C PHE A 171 3.22 -9.53 4.08
N GLN A 172 2.63 -10.62 3.58
CA GLN A 172 2.98 -11.18 2.28
C GLN A 172 2.63 -10.24 1.12
N SER A 173 1.40 -9.70 1.12
CA SER A 173 0.97 -8.78 0.06
C SER A 173 1.75 -7.46 0.05
N PRO A 174 2.01 -6.80 1.20
CA PRO A 174 2.92 -5.67 1.26
C PRO A 174 4.33 -5.98 0.75
N ALA A 175 4.91 -7.11 1.13
CA ALA A 175 6.25 -7.51 0.67
C ALA A 175 6.27 -7.70 -0.86
N TYR A 176 5.30 -8.42 -1.42
CA TYR A 176 5.19 -8.62 -2.86
C TYR A 176 5.05 -7.29 -3.61
N LEU A 177 4.14 -6.42 -3.17
CA LEU A 177 3.93 -5.13 -3.81
C LEU A 177 5.15 -4.21 -3.72
N SER A 178 5.89 -4.25 -2.61
CA SER A 178 7.14 -3.49 -2.50
C SER A 178 8.16 -3.92 -3.54
N ILE A 179 8.26 -5.22 -3.83
CA ILE A 179 9.14 -5.75 -4.89
C ILE A 179 8.67 -5.25 -6.27
N GLU A 180 7.36 -5.28 -6.54
CA GLU A 180 6.82 -4.76 -7.80
C GLU A 180 7.06 -3.24 -7.96
N MET A 181 6.95 -2.48 -6.87
CA MET A 181 7.26 -1.04 -6.88
C MET A 181 8.75 -0.79 -7.15
N ILE A 182 9.65 -1.55 -6.53
CA ILE A 182 11.09 -1.48 -6.82
C ILE A 182 11.38 -1.85 -8.28
N ARG A 183 10.74 -2.89 -8.80
CA ARG A 183 10.87 -3.28 -10.20
C ARG A 183 10.47 -2.16 -11.15
N ALA A 184 9.34 -1.50 -10.88
CA ALA A 184 8.89 -0.35 -11.66
C ALA A 184 9.86 0.86 -11.57
N ALA A 185 10.53 1.04 -10.43
CA ALA A 185 11.54 2.09 -10.25
C ALA A 185 12.88 1.76 -10.93
N MET A 186 13.11 0.50 -11.29
CA MET A 186 14.32 0.07 -12.02
C MET A 186 14.22 0.29 -13.54
N GLY A 187 13.02 0.47 -14.08
CA GLY A 187 12.72 0.65 -15.51
C GLY A 187 12.36 -0.64 -16.16
#